data_3ab6236ffe033eebff7b955b08158fe0
#
_entry.id   3ab6236ffe033eebff7b955b08158fe0
#
_cell.length_a   1.000
_cell.length_b   1.000
_cell.length_c   1.000
_cell.angle_alpha   90.00
_cell.angle_beta   90.00
_cell.angle_gamma   90.00
#
_symmetry.space_group_name_H-M   'P 1'
#
loop_
_entity.id
_entity.type
_entity.pdbx_description
1 polymer ?
#
loop_
_entity_poly.entity_id
_entity_poly.type
_entity_poly.pdbx_seq_one_letter_code
_entity_poly.pdbx_strand_id
1 'polypeptide(L)'
;MTDEDSVRALTEKVDALTALAQTAAGLGQQVEQLSRQVRRLEDTDAVKCLHYKYGYYIDKCLYDEAVDLFSDDGAVRFLNGLYRGRAGARRLYCHWFRKYFTNGHNGPVRGFLLDHLLFQDIVDVAADGASARGRFRCVLQGGCHESLREPIPNLPKQFWESGIYENEYVKEEGVWKIKLLNYCMLWQANYEEGWARGGVHLPAITRTFPEDPNGPDELLSSIERTWPETPVVPFHYPHPVTGKFWQQG
;
A
#
# COMPACT_ATOMS: atom_id res chain seq x y z
N MET A 1 41.34 7.65 -62.45
CA MET A 1 40.18 7.92 -61.57
C MET A 1 39.91 9.39 -61.73
N THR A 2 38.81 9.72 -62.38
CA THR A 2 38.46 11.10 -62.63
C THR A 2 37.96 11.79 -61.35
N ASP A 3 38.02 13.11 -61.31
CA ASP A 3 37.55 13.90 -60.13
C ASP A 3 36.07 13.63 -59.89
N GLU A 4 35.26 13.36 -60.88
CA GLU A 4 33.86 12.96 -60.84
C GLU A 4 33.65 11.60 -60.16
N ASP A 5 34.50 10.61 -60.38
CA ASP A 5 34.45 9.27 -59.73
C ASP A 5 34.66 9.40 -58.20
N SER A 6 35.59 10.28 -57.84
CA SER A 6 35.91 10.53 -56.41
C SER A 6 34.76 11.26 -55.66
N VAL A 7 34.14 12.24 -56.30
CA VAL A 7 32.98 12.96 -55.75
C VAL A 7 31.78 12.02 -55.59
N ARG A 8 31.48 11.17 -56.55
CA ARG A 8 30.43 10.18 -56.48
C ARG A 8 30.63 9.17 -55.33
N ALA A 9 31.85 8.63 -55.23
CA ALA A 9 32.20 7.73 -54.13
C ALA A 9 32.08 8.38 -52.73
N LEU A 10 32.40 9.70 -52.62
CA LEU A 10 32.24 10.47 -51.41
C LEU A 10 30.76 10.68 -51.06
N THR A 11 29.92 11.00 -52.05
CA THR A 11 28.49 11.19 -51.86
C THR A 11 27.83 9.90 -51.37
N GLU A 12 28.14 8.72 -51.98
CA GLU A 12 27.64 7.42 -51.56
C GLU A 12 28.02 7.09 -50.12
N LYS A 13 29.24 7.44 -49.68
CA LYS A 13 29.66 7.26 -48.28
C LYS A 13 28.92 8.20 -47.33
N VAL A 14 28.70 9.47 -47.69
CA VAL A 14 27.93 10.42 -46.87
C VAL A 14 26.48 9.91 -46.71
N ASP A 15 25.84 9.46 -47.75
CA ASP A 15 24.49 8.91 -47.73
C ASP A 15 24.40 7.68 -46.82
N ALA A 16 25.37 6.77 -46.93
CA ALA A 16 25.46 5.57 -46.08
C ALA A 16 25.66 5.94 -44.61
N LEU A 17 26.54 6.91 -44.29
CA LEU A 17 26.74 7.40 -42.96
C LEU A 17 25.51 8.09 -42.36
N THR A 18 24.81 8.85 -43.19
CA THR A 18 23.56 9.51 -42.82
C THR A 18 22.47 8.48 -42.48
N ALA A 19 22.30 7.45 -43.30
CA ALA A 19 21.36 6.36 -43.01
C ALA A 19 21.73 5.60 -41.72
N LEU A 20 23.02 5.34 -41.50
CA LEU A 20 23.50 4.70 -40.27
C LEU A 20 23.23 5.56 -39.05
N ALA A 21 23.48 6.88 -39.13
CA ALA A 21 23.19 7.80 -38.04
C ALA A 21 21.68 7.87 -37.69
N GLN A 22 20.81 7.88 -38.69
CA GLN A 22 19.36 7.81 -38.49
C GLN A 22 18.92 6.50 -37.82
N THR A 23 19.50 5.37 -38.26
CA THR A 23 19.24 4.07 -37.65
C THR A 23 19.69 4.04 -36.16
N ALA A 24 20.88 4.56 -35.89
CA ALA A 24 21.42 4.64 -34.53
C ALA A 24 20.56 5.53 -33.61
N ALA A 25 20.07 6.65 -34.12
CA ALA A 25 19.15 7.54 -33.39
C ALA A 25 17.82 6.82 -33.08
N GLY A 26 17.25 6.07 -34.04
CA GLY A 26 16.04 5.29 -33.84
C GLY A 26 16.23 4.19 -32.80
N LEU A 27 17.34 3.47 -32.82
CA LEU A 27 17.69 2.48 -31.79
C LEU A 27 17.85 3.12 -30.42
N GLY A 28 18.47 4.29 -30.33
CA GLY A 28 18.61 5.05 -29.07
C GLY A 28 17.26 5.37 -28.44
N GLN A 29 16.28 5.83 -29.26
CA GLN A 29 14.90 6.09 -28.79
C GLN A 29 14.20 4.83 -28.31
N GLN A 30 14.36 3.69 -29.02
CA GLN A 30 13.79 2.41 -28.59
C GLN A 30 14.37 1.94 -27.24
N VAL A 31 15.69 2.02 -27.08
CA VAL A 31 16.37 1.67 -25.82
C VAL A 31 15.87 2.52 -24.67
N GLU A 32 15.69 3.81 -24.88
CA GLU A 32 15.16 4.71 -23.86
C GLU A 32 13.71 4.39 -23.49
N GLN A 33 12.87 4.08 -24.48
CA GLN A 33 11.50 3.65 -24.26
C GLN A 33 11.43 2.34 -23.46
N LEU A 34 12.21 1.34 -23.84
CA LEU A 34 12.27 0.07 -23.13
C LEU A 34 12.80 0.25 -21.68
N SER A 35 13.81 1.09 -21.51
CA SER A 35 14.32 1.41 -20.17
C SER A 35 13.27 2.07 -19.26
N ARG A 36 12.43 2.93 -19.81
CA ARG A 36 11.29 3.51 -19.06
C ARG A 36 10.26 2.44 -18.69
N GLN A 37 9.95 1.54 -19.61
CA GLN A 37 9.01 0.43 -19.33
C GLN A 37 9.53 -0.51 -18.25
N VAL A 38 10.81 -0.88 -18.33
CA VAL A 38 11.45 -1.74 -17.31
C VAL A 38 11.42 -1.07 -15.94
N ARG A 39 11.85 0.18 -15.84
CA ARG A 39 11.79 0.93 -14.58
C ARG A 39 10.39 0.98 -13.98
N ARG A 40 9.35 1.20 -14.82
CA ARG A 40 7.97 1.21 -14.35
C ARG A 40 7.54 -0.15 -13.79
N LEU A 41 7.95 -1.26 -14.42
CA LEU A 41 7.67 -2.62 -13.94
C LEU A 41 8.41 -2.90 -12.62
N GLU A 42 9.68 -2.52 -12.53
CA GLU A 42 10.47 -2.63 -11.29
C GLU A 42 9.86 -1.82 -10.14
N ASP A 43 9.43 -0.59 -10.41
CA ASP A 43 8.76 0.26 -9.42
C ASP A 43 7.41 -0.32 -8.97
N THR A 44 6.64 -0.86 -9.92
CA THR A 44 5.37 -1.54 -9.61
C THR A 44 5.61 -2.74 -8.69
N ASP A 45 6.59 -3.58 -8.99
CA ASP A 45 6.94 -4.74 -8.16
C ASP A 45 7.47 -4.31 -6.78
N ALA A 46 8.32 -3.28 -6.73
CA ALA A 46 8.85 -2.74 -5.48
C ALA A 46 7.76 -2.23 -4.54
N VAL A 47 6.73 -1.53 -5.06
CA VAL A 47 5.58 -1.08 -4.28
C VAL A 47 4.75 -2.26 -3.76
N LYS A 48 4.49 -3.28 -4.59
CA LYS A 48 3.82 -4.52 -4.15
C LYS A 48 4.59 -5.20 -3.04
N CYS A 49 5.89 -5.42 -3.24
CA CYS A 49 6.77 -6.03 -2.25
C CYS A 49 6.81 -5.23 -0.93
N LEU A 50 6.81 -3.90 -1.00
CA LEU A 50 6.74 -3.05 0.18
C LEU A 50 5.45 -3.31 1.00
N HIS A 51 4.30 -3.36 0.32
CA HIS A 51 3.02 -3.62 0.99
C HIS A 51 2.95 -5.03 1.57
N TYR A 52 3.45 -6.04 0.87
CA TYR A 52 3.49 -7.41 1.39
C TYR A 52 4.41 -7.55 2.60
N LYS A 53 5.56 -6.87 2.61
CA LYS A 53 6.45 -6.83 3.79
C LYS A 53 5.77 -6.16 4.98
N TYR A 54 5.00 -5.08 4.76
CA TYR A 54 4.16 -4.47 5.78
C TYR A 54 3.21 -5.51 6.42
N GLY A 55 2.49 -6.30 5.60
CA GLY A 55 1.61 -7.36 6.08
C GLY A 55 2.35 -8.36 6.96
N TYR A 56 3.48 -8.89 6.52
CA TYR A 56 4.29 -9.83 7.31
C TYR A 56 4.77 -9.24 8.64
N TYR A 57 5.14 -7.95 8.68
CA TYR A 57 5.54 -7.31 9.94
C TYR A 57 4.35 -7.17 10.90
N ILE A 58 3.19 -6.77 10.40
CA ILE A 58 1.97 -6.65 11.22
C ILE A 58 1.53 -8.00 11.75
N ASP A 59 1.55 -9.06 10.96
CA ASP A 59 1.19 -10.42 11.38
C ASP A 59 2.05 -10.93 12.53
N LYS A 60 3.27 -10.48 12.61
CA LYS A 60 4.22 -10.86 13.68
C LYS A 60 4.40 -9.78 14.73
N CYS A 61 3.51 -8.76 14.72
CA CYS A 61 3.56 -7.65 15.70
C CYS A 61 4.94 -6.95 15.76
N LEU A 62 5.64 -6.91 14.63
CA LEU A 62 6.93 -6.22 14.45
C LEU A 62 6.64 -4.75 14.15
N TYR A 63 6.20 -4.02 15.17
CA TYR A 63 5.63 -2.68 15.00
C TYR A 63 6.69 -1.61 14.69
N ASP A 64 7.90 -1.74 15.22
CA ASP A 64 9.00 -0.83 14.92
C ASP A 64 9.37 -0.96 13.42
N GLU A 65 9.50 -2.19 12.94
CA GLU A 65 9.80 -2.51 11.54
C GLU A 65 8.69 -2.04 10.59
N ALA A 66 7.42 -2.13 11.01
CA ALA A 66 6.29 -1.62 10.24
C ALA A 66 6.34 -0.09 10.12
N VAL A 67 6.68 0.63 11.20
CA VAL A 67 6.81 2.10 11.19
C VAL A 67 7.95 2.58 10.29
N ASP A 68 9.04 1.84 10.22
CA ASP A 68 10.20 2.19 9.39
C ASP A 68 9.92 2.12 7.88
N LEU A 69 8.81 1.52 7.46
CA LEU A 69 8.36 1.53 6.06
C LEU A 69 7.72 2.86 5.62
N PHE A 70 7.40 3.76 6.54
CA PHE A 70 6.73 5.02 6.23
C PHE A 70 7.73 6.13 5.89
N SER A 71 7.31 7.05 4.99
CA SER A 71 7.98 8.35 4.86
C SER A 71 7.83 9.17 6.13
N ASP A 72 8.68 10.18 6.34
CA ASP A 72 8.67 10.99 7.56
C ASP A 72 7.34 11.73 7.75
N ASP A 73 6.73 12.17 6.64
CA ASP A 73 5.42 12.81 6.58
C ASP A 73 4.28 11.86 6.19
N GLY A 74 4.54 10.55 6.24
CA GLY A 74 3.56 9.52 5.97
C GLY A 74 2.40 9.52 6.98
N ALA A 75 1.29 8.89 6.65
CA ALA A 75 0.11 8.84 7.51
C ALA A 75 -0.52 7.46 7.53
N VAL A 76 -1.26 7.17 8.61
CA VAL A 76 -2.09 5.97 8.73
C VAL A 76 -3.52 6.38 9.00
N ARG A 77 -4.45 5.89 8.21
CA ARG A 77 -5.87 5.91 8.51
C ARG A 77 -6.24 4.58 9.15
N PHE A 78 -6.71 4.62 10.37
CA PHE A 78 -7.15 3.45 11.14
C PHE A 78 -8.49 3.75 11.81
N LEU A 79 -9.50 2.95 11.51
CA LEU A 79 -10.89 3.23 11.86
C LEU A 79 -11.27 4.66 11.40
N ASN A 80 -11.81 5.47 12.30
CA ASN A 80 -12.13 6.88 12.04
C ASN A 80 -11.01 7.85 12.44
N GLY A 81 -9.79 7.38 12.69
CA GLY A 81 -8.65 8.22 13.08
C GLY A 81 -7.62 8.37 11.97
N LEU A 82 -7.02 9.55 11.86
CA LEU A 82 -5.89 9.85 11.00
C LEU A 82 -4.66 10.17 11.86
N TYR A 83 -3.63 9.34 11.73
CA TYR A 83 -2.33 9.47 12.41
C TYR A 83 -1.33 10.06 11.44
N ARG A 84 -0.83 11.27 11.67
CA ARG A 84 0.02 12.02 10.75
C ARG A 84 1.49 11.89 11.09
N GLY A 85 2.30 11.77 10.05
CA GLY A 85 3.73 11.63 10.14
C GLY A 85 4.17 10.31 10.76
N ARG A 86 5.47 10.02 10.69
CA ARG A 86 6.06 8.82 11.33
C ARG A 86 5.78 8.80 12.84
N ALA A 87 5.72 9.97 13.50
CA ALA A 87 5.36 10.08 14.91
C ALA A 87 3.92 9.59 15.17
N GLY A 88 2.96 9.94 14.30
CA GLY A 88 1.60 9.44 14.38
C GLY A 88 1.52 7.92 14.15
N ALA A 89 2.19 7.41 13.12
CA ALA A 89 2.30 5.97 12.88
C ALA A 89 2.88 5.24 14.10
N ARG A 90 3.91 5.81 14.76
CA ARG A 90 4.50 5.24 15.97
C ARG A 90 3.52 5.24 17.14
N ARG A 91 2.69 6.28 17.32
CA ARG A 91 1.64 6.27 18.34
C ARG A 91 0.65 5.13 18.13
N LEU A 92 0.21 4.90 16.89
CA LEU A 92 -0.69 3.80 16.58
C LEU A 92 -0.04 2.43 16.80
N TYR A 93 1.08 2.16 16.13
CA TYR A 93 1.68 0.82 16.12
C TYR A 93 2.49 0.52 17.39
N CYS A 94 3.43 1.40 17.75
CA CYS A 94 4.37 1.12 18.83
C CYS A 94 3.81 1.45 20.22
N HIS A 95 2.72 2.21 20.31
CA HIS A 95 2.07 2.50 21.59
C HIS A 95 0.71 1.79 21.70
N TRP A 96 -0.26 2.13 20.83
CA TRP A 96 -1.60 1.58 20.97
C TRP A 96 -1.65 0.08 20.64
N PHE A 97 -1.21 -0.36 19.43
CA PHE A 97 -1.23 -1.79 19.03
C PHE A 97 -0.35 -2.64 19.94
N ARG A 98 0.86 -2.17 20.22
CA ARG A 98 1.79 -2.88 21.09
C ARG A 98 1.22 -3.09 22.50
N LYS A 99 0.60 -2.08 23.09
CA LYS A 99 -0.06 -2.20 24.38
C LYS A 99 -1.26 -3.14 24.32
N TYR A 100 -2.11 -2.98 23.29
CA TYR A 100 -3.38 -3.66 23.20
C TYR A 100 -3.24 -5.14 22.79
N PHE A 101 -2.42 -5.47 21.80
CA PHE A 101 -2.31 -6.81 21.26
C PHE A 101 -1.17 -7.64 21.89
N THR A 102 -0.10 -7.02 22.30
CA THR A 102 1.12 -7.71 22.72
C THR A 102 1.60 -7.37 24.12
N ASN A 103 0.77 -6.67 24.92
CA ASN A 103 1.11 -6.26 26.28
C ASN A 103 2.49 -5.57 26.39
N GLY A 104 2.80 -4.70 25.44
CA GLY A 104 4.03 -3.89 25.42
C GLY A 104 5.22 -4.52 24.66
N HIS A 105 5.10 -5.74 24.12
CA HIS A 105 6.18 -6.39 23.38
C HIS A 105 6.17 -6.00 21.88
N ASN A 106 7.37 -5.83 21.31
CA ASN A 106 7.57 -5.83 19.85
C ASN A 106 7.89 -7.26 19.43
N GLY A 107 7.03 -7.86 18.61
CA GLY A 107 7.19 -9.23 18.16
C GLY A 107 6.06 -10.17 18.60
N PRO A 108 6.08 -11.42 18.14
CA PRO A 108 4.99 -12.36 18.32
C PRO A 108 4.78 -12.77 19.78
N VAL A 109 3.52 -12.91 20.17
CA VAL A 109 3.10 -13.40 21.49
C VAL A 109 2.47 -14.77 21.33
N ARG A 110 2.88 -15.72 22.19
CA ARG A 110 2.31 -17.07 22.17
C ARG A 110 0.80 -17.05 22.42
N GLY A 111 0.04 -17.61 21.50
CA GLY A 111 -1.40 -17.70 21.60
C GLY A 111 -2.17 -16.51 20.98
N PHE A 112 -1.50 -15.52 20.45
CA PHE A 112 -2.10 -14.47 19.64
C PHE A 112 -1.87 -14.74 18.16
N LEU A 113 -2.93 -14.70 17.37
CA LEU A 113 -2.91 -14.87 15.92
C LEU A 113 -3.37 -13.59 15.23
N LEU A 114 -2.56 -13.15 14.27
CA LEU A 114 -2.92 -12.25 13.21
C LEU A 114 -2.35 -12.81 11.90
N ASP A 115 -3.15 -12.89 10.86
CA ASP A 115 -2.75 -13.45 9.57
C ASP A 115 -3.49 -12.74 8.45
N HIS A 116 -2.82 -11.78 7.79
CA HIS A 116 -3.36 -10.96 6.71
C HIS A 116 -3.00 -11.57 5.35
N LEU A 117 -3.97 -12.17 4.69
CA LEU A 117 -3.81 -12.54 3.28
C LEU A 117 -4.03 -11.31 2.40
N LEU A 118 -2.96 -10.86 1.75
CA LEU A 118 -2.97 -9.71 0.85
C LEU A 118 -2.94 -10.19 -0.60
N PHE A 119 -3.92 -9.76 -1.41
CA PHE A 119 -4.05 -10.19 -2.81
C PHE A 119 -4.82 -9.21 -3.68
N GLN A 120 -5.00 -9.56 -4.97
CA GLN A 120 -5.69 -8.73 -5.99
C GLN A 120 -5.14 -7.31 -6.05
N ASP A 121 -3.82 -7.21 -6.14
CA ASP A 121 -3.11 -5.94 -6.20
C ASP A 121 -3.29 -5.24 -7.54
N ILE A 122 -3.54 -3.93 -7.48
CA ILE A 122 -3.50 -3.01 -8.61
C ILE A 122 -2.63 -1.84 -8.18
N VAL A 123 -1.50 -1.66 -8.87
CA VAL A 123 -0.53 -0.59 -8.58
C VAL A 123 -0.31 0.27 -9.80
N ASP A 124 -0.56 1.57 -9.64
CA ASP A 124 -0.31 2.60 -10.63
C ASP A 124 0.83 3.51 -10.18
N VAL A 125 1.96 3.41 -10.90
CA VAL A 125 3.11 4.30 -10.71
C VAL A 125 2.90 5.54 -11.58
N ALA A 126 3.07 6.72 -11.01
CA ALA A 126 2.97 7.99 -11.72
C ALA A 126 4.04 8.10 -12.83
N ALA A 127 3.78 8.96 -13.81
CA ALA A 127 4.65 9.12 -14.98
C ALA A 127 6.08 9.57 -14.63
N ASP A 128 6.24 10.30 -13.54
CA ASP A 128 7.52 10.77 -13.01
C ASP A 128 8.32 9.69 -12.24
N GLY A 129 7.69 8.56 -11.94
CA GLY A 129 8.28 7.49 -11.13
C GLY A 129 8.54 7.85 -9.67
N ALA A 130 7.96 8.94 -9.16
CA ALA A 130 8.20 9.46 -7.81
C ALA A 130 7.07 9.13 -6.82
N SER A 131 5.88 8.82 -7.32
CA SER A 131 4.73 8.44 -6.50
C SER A 131 3.97 7.27 -7.13
N ALA A 132 3.21 6.55 -6.29
CA ALA A 132 2.34 5.47 -6.74
C ALA A 132 1.08 5.38 -5.87
N ARG A 133 0.04 4.79 -6.42
CA ARG A 133 -1.15 4.34 -5.70
C ARG A 133 -1.28 2.84 -5.82
N GLY A 134 -1.75 2.22 -4.74
CA GLY A 134 -1.90 0.77 -4.71
C GLY A 134 -3.16 0.34 -3.98
N ARG A 135 -3.93 -0.52 -4.66
CA ARG A 135 -5.12 -1.16 -4.12
C ARG A 135 -4.84 -2.62 -3.86
N PHE A 136 -5.16 -3.09 -2.65
CA PHE A 136 -4.96 -4.48 -2.26
C PHE A 136 -6.20 -4.96 -1.51
N ARG A 137 -6.62 -6.19 -1.77
CA ARG A 137 -7.62 -6.84 -0.95
C ARG A 137 -6.95 -7.52 0.23
N CYS A 138 -7.58 -7.42 1.39
CA CYS A 138 -7.18 -8.13 2.59
C CYS A 138 -8.29 -9.08 3.03
N VAL A 139 -7.93 -10.30 3.40
CA VAL A 139 -8.71 -11.18 4.28
C VAL A 139 -7.84 -11.54 5.45
N LEU A 140 -8.37 -11.38 6.64
CA LEU A 140 -7.63 -11.57 7.89
C LEU A 140 -8.30 -12.66 8.73
N GLN A 141 -7.48 -13.52 9.28
CA GLN A 141 -7.82 -14.37 10.40
C GLN A 141 -7.12 -13.85 11.65
N GLY A 142 -7.87 -13.75 12.75
CA GLY A 142 -7.30 -13.30 14.01
C GLY A 142 -7.94 -14.01 15.19
N GLY A 143 -7.26 -13.96 16.33
CA GLY A 143 -7.81 -14.50 17.55
C GLY A 143 -6.81 -14.85 18.63
N CYS A 144 -7.34 -15.47 19.68
CA CYS A 144 -6.58 -15.83 20.88
C CYS A 144 -6.77 -17.32 21.18
N HIS A 145 -5.67 -18.08 21.14
CA HIS A 145 -5.65 -19.45 21.63
C HIS A 145 -5.79 -19.47 23.16
N GLU A 146 -6.37 -20.53 23.72
CA GLU A 146 -6.55 -20.70 25.17
C GLU A 146 -5.25 -20.67 25.97
N SER A 147 -4.11 -20.87 25.33
CA SER A 147 -2.79 -20.71 25.95
C SER A 147 -2.35 -19.27 26.18
N LEU A 148 -3.07 -18.28 25.69
CA LEU A 148 -2.81 -16.87 25.97
C LEU A 148 -3.14 -16.58 27.43
N ARG A 149 -2.13 -16.15 28.21
CA ARG A 149 -2.28 -15.97 29.66
C ARG A 149 -3.22 -14.81 30.02
N GLU A 150 -3.17 -13.74 29.24
CA GLU A 150 -3.97 -12.53 29.45
C GLU A 150 -4.86 -12.32 28.22
N PRO A 151 -6.19 -12.54 28.32
CA PRO A 151 -7.10 -12.28 27.23
C PRO A 151 -7.04 -10.82 26.78
N ILE A 152 -7.07 -10.60 25.47
CA ILE A 152 -7.15 -9.25 24.92
C ILE A 152 -8.60 -8.77 25.05
N PRO A 153 -8.85 -7.65 25.77
CA PRO A 153 -10.20 -7.15 26.01
C PRO A 153 -10.96 -6.90 24.70
N ASN A 154 -12.23 -7.33 24.64
CA ASN A 154 -13.12 -7.15 23.51
C ASN A 154 -12.69 -7.82 22.19
N LEU A 155 -11.60 -8.59 22.19
CA LEU A 155 -11.21 -9.35 21.01
C LEU A 155 -11.85 -10.75 21.07
N PRO A 156 -12.57 -11.19 20.02
CA PRO A 156 -13.09 -12.55 19.92
C PRO A 156 -11.97 -13.59 19.98
N LYS A 157 -12.29 -14.78 20.48
CA LYS A 157 -11.33 -15.91 20.49
C LYS A 157 -10.86 -16.25 19.08
N GLN A 158 -11.76 -16.11 18.10
CA GLN A 158 -11.45 -16.29 16.68
C GLN A 158 -12.41 -15.44 15.85
N PHE A 159 -11.88 -14.78 14.83
CA PHE A 159 -12.65 -13.90 13.96
C PHE A 159 -12.07 -13.83 12.56
N TRP A 160 -12.92 -13.41 11.65
CA TRP A 160 -12.61 -13.06 10.28
C TRP A 160 -12.80 -11.58 10.06
N GLU A 161 -11.99 -11.03 9.20
CA GLU A 161 -12.12 -9.65 8.74
C GLU A 161 -11.75 -9.55 7.26
N SER A 162 -12.35 -8.62 6.54
CA SER A 162 -11.92 -8.28 5.20
C SER A 162 -12.03 -6.80 4.95
N GLY A 163 -11.11 -6.30 4.13
CA GLY A 163 -11.05 -4.90 3.75
C GLY A 163 -10.28 -4.67 2.46
N ILE A 164 -10.18 -3.40 2.14
CA ILE A 164 -9.40 -2.90 1.01
C ILE A 164 -8.36 -1.92 1.55
N TYR A 165 -7.12 -2.13 1.19
CA TYR A 165 -6.11 -1.08 1.26
C TYR A 165 -6.20 -0.22 -0.01
N GLU A 166 -6.28 1.10 0.17
CA GLU A 166 -6.22 2.10 -0.90
C GLU A 166 -5.12 3.09 -0.53
N ASN A 167 -3.89 2.73 -0.83
CA ASN A 167 -2.68 3.34 -0.29
C ASN A 167 -2.02 4.30 -1.27
N GLU A 168 -1.23 5.22 -0.72
CA GLU A 168 -0.30 6.06 -1.47
C GLU A 168 1.15 5.76 -1.06
N TYR A 169 2.04 5.84 -2.03
CA TYR A 169 3.46 5.57 -1.87
C TYR A 169 4.29 6.70 -2.47
N VAL A 170 5.47 6.90 -1.94
CA VAL A 170 6.43 7.90 -2.41
C VAL A 170 7.82 7.28 -2.53
N LYS A 171 8.57 7.69 -3.54
CA LYS A 171 9.96 7.27 -3.74
C LYS A 171 10.90 8.37 -3.28
N GLU A 172 11.60 8.14 -2.18
CA GLU A 172 12.58 9.07 -1.60
C GLU A 172 13.97 8.45 -1.69
N GLU A 173 14.93 9.19 -2.26
CA GLU A 173 16.31 8.73 -2.44
C GLU A 173 16.41 7.33 -3.11
N GLY A 174 15.50 7.06 -4.06
CA GLY A 174 15.46 5.79 -4.78
C GLY A 174 14.75 4.65 -4.03
N VAL A 175 14.24 4.87 -2.83
CA VAL A 175 13.56 3.87 -2.01
C VAL A 175 12.06 4.19 -1.92
N TRP A 176 11.21 3.20 -2.18
CA TRP A 176 9.77 3.33 -2.01
C TRP A 176 9.38 3.23 -0.53
N LYS A 177 8.51 4.15 -0.08
CA LYS A 177 7.98 4.23 1.27
C LYS A 177 6.47 4.42 1.25
N ILE A 178 5.80 4.06 2.35
CA ILE A 178 4.36 4.27 2.52
C ILE A 178 4.12 5.76 2.84
N LYS A 179 3.35 6.44 1.98
CA LYS A 179 2.92 7.83 2.17
C LYS A 179 1.60 7.93 2.90
N LEU A 180 0.65 7.07 2.53
CA LEU A 180 -0.62 6.90 3.22
C LEU A 180 -0.98 5.42 3.25
N LEU A 181 -1.10 4.86 4.44
CA LEU A 181 -1.76 3.57 4.63
C LEU A 181 -3.23 3.84 4.94
N ASN A 182 -4.11 3.43 4.06
CA ASN A 182 -5.55 3.61 4.17
C ASN A 182 -6.25 2.26 4.07
N TYR A 183 -6.57 1.67 5.22
CA TYR A 183 -7.31 0.42 5.30
C TYR A 183 -8.79 0.70 5.51
N CYS A 184 -9.59 0.31 4.55
CA CYS A 184 -11.05 0.40 4.59
C CYS A 184 -11.61 -0.98 4.95
N MET A 185 -11.98 -1.18 6.20
CA MET A 185 -12.62 -2.42 6.65
C MET A 185 -14.01 -2.52 6.02
N LEU A 186 -14.31 -3.67 5.39
CA LEU A 186 -15.60 -3.93 4.77
C LEU A 186 -16.53 -4.73 5.69
N TRP A 187 -16.00 -5.72 6.38
CA TRP A 187 -16.75 -6.55 7.31
C TRP A 187 -15.82 -7.23 8.33
N GLN A 188 -16.39 -7.55 9.47
CA GLN A 188 -15.77 -8.33 10.52
C GLN A 188 -16.83 -9.31 11.08
N ALA A 189 -16.40 -10.49 11.46
CA ALA A 189 -17.32 -11.51 11.99
C ALA A 189 -16.61 -12.46 12.95
N ASN A 190 -17.28 -12.85 14.03
CA ASN A 190 -16.87 -13.98 14.85
C ASN A 190 -16.91 -15.26 14.04
N TYR A 191 -16.00 -16.18 14.30
CA TYR A 191 -15.95 -17.45 13.58
C TYR A 191 -17.24 -18.28 13.74
N GLU A 192 -17.79 -18.33 14.95
CA GLU A 192 -18.97 -19.11 15.28
C GLU A 192 -20.25 -18.54 14.66
N GLU A 193 -20.38 -17.23 14.61
CA GLU A 193 -21.58 -16.54 14.08
C GLU A 193 -21.50 -16.28 12.59
N GLY A 194 -20.26 -16.17 12.08
CA GLY A 194 -19.98 -15.80 10.69
C GLY A 194 -20.50 -14.40 10.34
N TRP A 195 -20.37 -14.03 9.08
CA TRP A 195 -20.81 -12.70 8.58
C TRP A 195 -22.34 -12.51 8.53
N ALA A 196 -23.12 -13.55 8.72
CA ALA A 196 -24.58 -13.43 8.76
C ALA A 196 -25.09 -12.77 10.04
N ARG A 197 -24.33 -12.81 11.13
CA ARG A 197 -24.71 -12.28 12.45
C ARG A 197 -23.60 -11.45 13.11
N GLY A 198 -22.40 -11.42 12.51
CA GLY A 198 -21.24 -10.75 13.06
C GLY A 198 -21.29 -9.23 12.90
N GLY A 199 -20.46 -8.54 13.65
CA GLY A 199 -20.29 -7.09 13.63
C GLY A 199 -18.88 -6.68 14.01
N VAL A 200 -18.59 -5.40 13.92
CA VAL A 200 -17.29 -4.81 14.25
C VAL A 200 -17.03 -4.89 15.75
N HIS A 201 -15.85 -5.36 16.16
CA HIS A 201 -15.45 -5.53 17.55
C HIS A 201 -14.66 -4.35 18.11
N LEU A 202 -14.00 -3.59 17.24
CA LEU A 202 -13.22 -2.43 17.66
C LEU A 202 -14.13 -1.20 17.75
N PRO A 203 -14.15 -0.50 18.90
CA PRO A 203 -14.95 0.71 19.06
C PRO A 203 -14.37 1.85 18.22
N ALA A 204 -15.23 2.80 17.82
CA ALA A 204 -14.79 4.02 17.20
C ALA A 204 -13.86 4.83 18.13
N ILE A 205 -12.86 5.47 17.56
CA ILE A 205 -11.98 6.37 18.30
C ILE A 205 -12.75 7.66 18.60
N THR A 206 -12.70 8.13 19.84
CA THR A 206 -13.49 9.29 20.31
C THR A 206 -12.63 10.47 20.73
N ARG A 207 -11.32 10.30 20.88
CA ARG A 207 -10.39 11.34 21.34
C ARG A 207 -9.17 11.41 20.45
N THR A 208 -8.63 12.62 20.33
CA THR A 208 -7.39 12.88 19.58
C THR A 208 -6.20 13.07 20.51
N PHE A 209 -5.01 13.05 19.96
CA PHE A 209 -3.81 13.53 20.60
C PHE A 209 -3.89 15.08 20.76
N PRO A 210 -3.46 15.70 21.88
CA PRO A 210 -2.79 15.08 23.04
C PRO A 210 -3.74 14.62 24.16
N GLU A 211 -5.06 14.78 24.03
CA GLU A 211 -6.02 14.37 25.07
C GLU A 211 -5.94 12.85 25.33
N ASP A 212 -5.86 12.04 24.27
CA ASP A 212 -5.43 10.65 24.32
C ASP A 212 -3.97 10.58 23.85
N PRO A 213 -3.00 10.22 24.72
CA PRO A 213 -1.59 10.11 24.33
C PRO A 213 -1.32 9.12 23.18
N ASN A 214 -2.22 8.17 22.95
CA ASN A 214 -2.15 7.19 21.86
C ASN A 214 -3.14 7.49 20.73
N GLY A 215 -3.89 8.57 20.83
CA GLY A 215 -4.92 8.95 19.87
C GLY A 215 -4.38 9.44 18.52
N PRO A 216 -5.25 9.50 17.50
CA PRO A 216 -4.93 10.09 16.20
C PRO A 216 -4.78 11.61 16.30
N ASP A 217 -4.20 12.20 15.26
CA ASP A 217 -4.12 13.67 15.17
C ASP A 217 -5.46 14.30 14.77
N GLU A 218 -6.34 13.52 14.11
CA GLU A 218 -7.63 13.98 13.61
C GLU A 218 -8.65 12.85 13.63
N LEU A 219 -9.90 13.18 13.96
CA LEU A 219 -11.04 12.28 13.78
C LEU A 219 -11.71 12.59 12.44
N LEU A 220 -11.85 11.55 11.61
CA LEU A 220 -12.52 11.66 10.33
C LEU A 220 -14.04 11.62 10.54
N SER A 221 -14.76 12.51 9.86
CA SER A 221 -16.20 12.67 9.98
C SER A 221 -17.01 11.48 9.42
N SER A 222 -16.43 10.69 8.53
CA SER A 222 -17.05 9.49 8.00
C SER A 222 -16.62 8.28 8.82
N ILE A 223 -17.51 7.75 9.65
CA ILE A 223 -17.41 6.37 10.12
C ILE A 223 -17.53 5.50 8.88
N GLU A 224 -16.56 4.63 8.66
CA GLU A 224 -16.64 3.67 7.56
C GLU A 224 -17.89 2.81 7.74
N ARG A 225 -18.73 2.81 6.72
CA ARG A 225 -19.88 1.91 6.69
C ARG A 225 -19.36 0.51 6.43
N THR A 226 -19.72 -0.42 7.28
CA THR A 226 -19.33 -1.82 7.19
C THR A 226 -20.55 -2.68 6.98
N TRP A 227 -20.32 -3.94 6.64
CA TRP A 227 -21.37 -4.93 6.54
C TRP A 227 -22.37 -4.87 7.73
N PRO A 228 -23.70 -4.94 7.50
CA PRO A 228 -24.37 -5.34 6.26
C PRO A 228 -24.48 -4.27 5.16
N GLU A 229 -24.00 -3.07 5.38
CA GLU A 229 -23.86 -2.10 4.30
C GLU A 229 -22.67 -2.47 3.39
N THR A 230 -22.82 -2.24 2.11
CA THR A 230 -21.83 -2.61 1.09
C THR A 230 -21.28 -1.37 0.38
N PRO A 231 -20.48 -0.55 1.06
CA PRO A 231 -19.92 0.64 0.45
C PRO A 231 -18.94 0.29 -0.66
N VAL A 232 -18.87 1.14 -1.68
CA VAL A 232 -17.81 1.05 -2.67
C VAL A 232 -16.65 1.90 -2.19
N VAL A 233 -15.50 1.28 -1.95
CA VAL A 233 -14.24 2.02 -1.74
C VAL A 233 -13.85 2.64 -3.09
N PRO A 234 -13.68 3.96 -3.19
CA PRO A 234 -13.35 4.62 -4.46
C PRO A 234 -12.13 4.01 -5.13
N PHE A 235 -12.16 3.93 -6.47
CA PHE A 235 -11.05 3.42 -7.25
C PHE A 235 -10.09 4.56 -7.61
N HIS A 236 -8.78 4.36 -7.46
CA HIS A 236 -7.78 5.33 -7.91
C HIS A 236 -7.51 5.26 -9.42
N TYR A 237 -8.06 4.27 -10.10
CA TYR A 237 -7.89 4.01 -11.53
C TYR A 237 -9.21 4.08 -12.29
N PRO A 238 -9.17 4.42 -13.61
CA PRO A 238 -10.34 4.42 -14.46
C PRO A 238 -10.73 3.00 -14.88
N HIS A 239 -11.96 2.85 -15.35
CA HIS A 239 -12.43 1.61 -15.95
C HIS A 239 -11.58 1.26 -17.20
N PRO A 240 -11.00 0.05 -17.30
CA PRO A 240 -9.97 -0.28 -18.29
C PRO A 240 -10.47 -0.27 -19.76
N VAL A 241 -11.78 -0.41 -19.96
CA VAL A 241 -12.38 -0.42 -21.33
C VAL A 241 -12.93 0.95 -21.70
N THR A 242 -13.60 1.64 -20.77
CA THR A 242 -14.29 2.91 -21.09
C THR A 242 -13.46 4.16 -20.78
N GLY A 243 -12.38 4.04 -20.01
CA GLY A 243 -11.55 5.14 -19.54
C GLY A 243 -12.23 6.06 -18.52
N LYS A 244 -13.44 5.74 -18.06
CA LYS A 244 -14.19 6.60 -17.12
C LYS A 244 -13.86 6.21 -15.68
N PHE A 245 -13.68 7.22 -14.82
CA PHE A 245 -13.63 7.00 -13.36
C PHE A 245 -15.03 6.67 -12.83
N TRP A 246 -15.07 5.77 -11.86
CA TRP A 246 -16.30 5.51 -11.12
C TRP A 246 -16.66 6.75 -10.28
N GLN A 247 -17.92 7.12 -10.29
CA GLN A 247 -18.49 8.21 -9.50
C GLN A 247 -19.58 7.63 -8.60
N GLN A 248 -19.57 8.03 -7.34
CA GLN A 248 -20.66 7.73 -6.44
C GLN A 248 -21.89 8.53 -6.90
N GLY A 249 -22.98 7.82 -7.23
CA GLY A 249 -24.26 8.42 -7.57
C GLY A 249 -24.98 8.99 -6.34
#